data_7215682b7c660629f7775f5599d9656a
#
_entry.id   7215682b7c660629f7775f5599d9656a
#
_cell.length_a   1.000
_cell.length_b   1.000
_cell.length_c   1.000
_cell.angle_alpha   90.00
_cell.angle_beta   90.00
_cell.angle_gamma   90.00
#
_symmetry.space_group_name_H-M   'P 1'
#
loop_
_entity.id
_entity.type
_entity.pdbx_description
1 polymer ?
#
loop_
_entity_poly.entity_id
_entity_poly.type
_entity_poly.pdbx_seq_one_letter_code
_entity_poly.pdbx_strand_id
1 'polypeptide(L)'
;MKKAFITGITGQDGSYLAELLLDKGYEVHGIIRRSSTFNTSRIDHLEQNNNFHTYWGDLTDSSNLHSLLKDIEPDEVYNLGAQSHVAVSFQVPEYTGEVDAIGTIRLLNAVKDLKNKPRFYQASTSELFGGLPETAPQSETTPFYPKSPYGAAKLYSYWV
;
A
#
# COMPACT_ATOMS: atom_id res chain seq x y z
N MET A 1 14.46 3.29 -18.01
CA MET A 1 13.81 4.07 -16.93
C MET A 1 13.29 3.08 -15.93
N LYS A 2 13.44 3.31 -14.62
CA LYS A 2 12.87 2.43 -13.61
C LYS A 2 11.37 2.66 -13.49
N LYS A 3 10.63 1.58 -13.21
CA LYS A 3 9.19 1.61 -13.01
C LYS A 3 8.84 1.37 -11.54
N ALA A 4 7.98 2.21 -10.98
CA ALA A 4 7.43 2.04 -9.64
C ALA A 4 5.93 1.79 -9.70
N PHE A 5 5.45 0.79 -8.95
CA PHE A 5 4.03 0.52 -8.76
C PHE A 5 3.60 0.91 -7.35
N ILE A 6 2.56 1.73 -7.21
CA ILE A 6 2.11 2.28 -5.93
C ILE A 6 0.64 1.94 -5.70
N THR A 7 0.33 1.24 -4.62
CA THR A 7 -1.03 1.15 -4.09
C THR A 7 -1.29 2.32 -3.14
N GLY A 8 -2.53 2.82 -3.07
CA GLY A 8 -2.85 3.99 -2.24
C GLY A 8 -2.30 5.31 -2.77
N ILE A 9 -2.11 5.41 -4.08
CA ILE A 9 -1.51 6.60 -4.74
C ILE A 9 -2.28 7.89 -4.52
N THR A 10 -3.60 7.82 -4.28
CA THR A 10 -4.45 8.98 -3.99
C THR A 10 -4.36 9.44 -2.52
N GLY A 11 -3.67 8.70 -1.67
CA GLY A 11 -3.39 9.07 -0.28
C GLY A 11 -2.30 10.14 -0.17
N GLN A 12 -2.08 10.64 1.04
CA GLN A 12 -1.05 11.66 1.30
C GLN A 12 0.34 11.14 0.94
N ASP A 13 0.77 10.02 1.53
CA ASP A 13 2.10 9.46 1.29
C ASP A 13 2.26 8.99 -0.16
N GLY A 14 1.21 8.39 -0.74
CA GLY A 14 1.23 7.93 -2.13
C GLY A 14 1.42 9.04 -3.13
N SER A 15 0.76 10.19 -2.95
CA SER A 15 0.90 11.35 -3.84
C SER A 15 2.29 11.97 -3.75
N TYR A 16 2.82 12.20 -2.55
CA TYR A 16 4.18 12.73 -2.37
C TYR A 16 5.26 11.78 -2.89
N LEU A 17 5.06 10.47 -2.71
CA LEU A 17 5.99 9.48 -3.26
C LEU A 17 5.96 9.50 -4.80
N ALA A 18 4.79 9.64 -5.40
CA ALA A 18 4.66 9.74 -6.85
C ALA A 18 5.42 10.97 -7.40
N GLU A 19 5.23 12.14 -6.80
CA GLU A 19 5.99 13.36 -7.15
C GLU A 19 7.51 13.13 -7.06
N LEU A 20 7.97 12.61 -5.91
CA LEU A 20 9.40 12.34 -5.67
C LEU A 20 10.00 11.37 -6.70
N LEU A 21 9.26 10.31 -7.05
CA LEU A 21 9.75 9.32 -8.02
C LEU A 21 9.76 9.87 -9.45
N LEU A 22 8.76 10.66 -9.84
CA LEU A 22 8.74 11.36 -11.12
C LEU A 22 9.94 12.32 -11.24
N ASP A 23 10.22 13.11 -10.20
CA ASP A 23 11.39 14.00 -10.15
C ASP A 23 12.72 13.24 -10.24
N LYS A 24 12.76 11.99 -9.78
CA LYS A 24 13.91 11.09 -9.93
C LYS A 24 13.98 10.37 -11.29
N GLY A 25 13.06 10.66 -12.19
CA GLY A 25 13.03 10.07 -13.54
C GLY A 25 12.49 8.65 -13.59
N TYR A 26 11.63 8.26 -12.65
CA TYR A 26 10.88 7.00 -12.71
C TYR A 26 9.64 7.15 -13.60
N GLU A 27 9.19 6.03 -14.15
CA GLU A 27 7.83 5.83 -14.64
C GLU A 27 6.98 5.34 -13.47
N VAL A 28 5.92 6.06 -13.11
CA VAL A 28 5.09 5.80 -11.93
C VAL A 28 3.74 5.26 -12.35
N HIS A 29 3.38 4.10 -11.81
CA HIS A 29 2.13 3.41 -12.02
C HIS A 29 1.37 3.30 -10.69
N GLY A 30 0.17 3.86 -10.62
CA GLY A 30 -0.63 3.83 -9.40
C GLY A 30 -2.00 3.17 -9.58
N ILE A 31 -2.48 2.45 -8.57
CA ILE A 31 -3.86 1.99 -8.57
C ILE A 31 -4.76 2.94 -7.78
N ILE A 32 -5.93 3.21 -8.38
CA ILE A 32 -7.01 4.00 -7.80
C ILE A 32 -8.18 3.07 -7.53
N ARG A 33 -8.63 3.02 -6.28
CA ARG A 33 -9.83 2.26 -5.91
C ARG A 33 -11.08 2.97 -6.40
N ARG A 34 -11.97 2.24 -7.05
CA ARG A 34 -13.25 2.79 -7.50
C ARG A 34 -14.10 3.25 -6.31
N SER A 35 -14.52 4.48 -6.33
CA SER A 35 -15.45 5.06 -5.37
C SER A 35 -16.52 5.89 -6.07
N SER A 36 -17.61 6.18 -5.38
CA SER A 36 -18.70 7.03 -5.91
C SER A 36 -18.36 8.53 -5.88
N THR A 37 -17.31 8.92 -5.15
CA THR A 37 -16.80 10.29 -5.07
C THR A 37 -15.40 10.36 -5.69
N PHE A 38 -15.08 11.52 -6.26
CA PHE A 38 -13.71 11.78 -6.75
C PHE A 38 -12.73 11.85 -5.57
N ASN A 39 -11.64 11.11 -5.67
CA ASN A 39 -10.60 11.04 -4.63
C ASN A 39 -9.18 11.26 -5.19
N THR A 40 -9.06 11.87 -6.38
CA THR A 40 -7.80 12.04 -7.12
C THR A 40 -7.15 13.41 -6.92
N SER A 41 -7.78 14.33 -6.19
CA SER A 41 -7.34 15.73 -6.08
C SER A 41 -5.87 15.93 -5.70
N ARG A 42 -5.25 14.96 -5.02
CA ARG A 42 -3.82 15.02 -4.67
C ARG A 42 -2.88 14.66 -5.82
N ILE A 43 -3.40 14.05 -6.87
CA ILE A 43 -2.61 13.57 -8.03
C ILE A 43 -3.07 14.17 -9.36
N ASP A 44 -4.14 14.97 -9.38
CA ASP A 44 -4.70 15.56 -10.62
C ASP A 44 -3.63 16.36 -11.38
N HIS A 45 -2.75 17.06 -10.68
CA HIS A 45 -1.66 17.85 -11.28
C HIS A 45 -0.59 16.99 -11.96
N LEU A 46 -0.54 15.68 -11.69
CA LEU A 46 0.41 14.74 -12.29
C LEU A 46 -0.12 14.12 -13.60
N GLU A 47 -1.41 14.25 -13.89
CA GLU A 47 -2.04 13.58 -15.04
C GLU A 47 -1.45 13.98 -16.40
N GLN A 48 -0.84 15.17 -16.51
CA GLN A 48 -0.19 15.62 -17.74
C GLN A 48 1.24 15.12 -17.89
N ASN A 49 1.78 14.44 -16.89
CA ASN A 49 3.13 13.87 -16.96
C ASN A 49 3.11 12.55 -17.72
N ASN A 50 3.83 12.45 -18.83
CA ASN A 50 3.88 11.25 -19.67
C ASN A 50 4.42 10.00 -18.99
N ASN A 51 5.07 10.14 -17.83
CA ASN A 51 5.61 9.05 -17.04
C ASN A 51 4.71 8.70 -15.84
N PHE A 52 3.50 9.28 -15.75
CA PHE A 52 2.53 9.02 -14.69
C PHE A 52 1.31 8.29 -15.24
N HIS A 53 1.01 7.12 -14.70
CA HIS A 53 -0.08 6.27 -15.16
C HIS A 53 -0.95 5.81 -13.99
N THR A 54 -2.26 5.86 -14.15
CA THR A 54 -3.20 5.38 -13.15
C THR A 54 -4.11 4.30 -13.70
N TYR A 55 -4.48 3.34 -12.87
CA TYR A 55 -5.31 2.19 -13.21
C TYR A 55 -6.39 1.99 -12.15
N TRP A 56 -7.55 1.51 -12.55
CA TRP A 56 -8.52 1.01 -11.59
C TRP A 56 -8.02 -0.29 -11.00
N GLY A 57 -7.98 -0.37 -9.65
CA GLY A 57 -7.54 -1.57 -8.96
C GLY A 57 -7.95 -1.55 -7.49
N ASP A 58 -8.02 -2.74 -6.90
CA ASP A 58 -8.34 -2.92 -5.48
C ASP A 58 -7.49 -4.04 -4.89
N LEU A 59 -7.02 -3.88 -3.65
CA LEU A 59 -6.25 -4.90 -2.94
C LEU A 59 -7.07 -6.17 -2.65
N THR A 60 -8.39 -6.10 -2.82
CA THR A 60 -9.30 -7.25 -2.70
C THR A 60 -9.45 -8.05 -3.99
N ASP A 61 -8.91 -7.57 -5.12
CA ASP A 61 -8.99 -8.23 -6.44
C ASP A 61 -7.65 -8.79 -6.90
N SER A 62 -7.42 -10.07 -6.62
CA SER A 62 -6.20 -10.77 -7.01
C SER A 62 -5.96 -10.79 -8.51
N SER A 63 -7.01 -10.98 -9.30
CA SER A 63 -6.90 -11.12 -10.76
C SER A 63 -6.46 -9.81 -11.42
N ASN A 64 -7.01 -8.70 -10.94
CA ASN A 64 -6.64 -7.36 -11.39
C ASN A 64 -5.17 -7.06 -11.02
N LEU A 65 -4.77 -7.31 -9.77
CA LEU A 65 -3.39 -7.08 -9.33
C LEU A 65 -2.37 -7.90 -10.14
N HIS A 66 -2.65 -9.18 -10.40
CA HIS A 66 -1.77 -10.02 -11.22
C HIS A 66 -1.65 -9.50 -12.66
N SER A 67 -2.78 -9.12 -13.28
CA SER A 67 -2.77 -8.57 -14.64
C SER A 67 -1.95 -7.29 -14.72
N LEU A 68 -2.23 -6.32 -13.85
CA LEU A 68 -1.52 -5.04 -13.84
C LEU A 68 -0.02 -5.21 -13.62
N LEU A 69 0.38 -5.97 -12.61
CA LEU A 69 1.80 -6.17 -12.32
C LEU A 69 2.53 -6.90 -13.44
N LYS A 70 1.88 -7.88 -14.06
CA LYS A 70 2.44 -8.59 -15.22
C LYS A 70 2.63 -7.69 -16.44
N ASP A 71 1.68 -6.79 -16.70
CA ASP A 71 1.74 -5.87 -17.85
C ASP A 71 2.76 -4.74 -17.64
N ILE A 72 2.89 -4.27 -16.39
CA ILE A 72 3.80 -3.18 -16.01
C ILE A 72 5.23 -3.68 -15.84
N GLU A 73 5.43 -4.84 -15.21
CA GLU A 73 6.74 -5.38 -14.79
C GLU A 73 7.57 -4.33 -14.01
N PRO A 74 7.09 -3.85 -12.84
CA PRO A 74 7.75 -2.80 -12.09
C PRO A 74 9.09 -3.26 -11.51
N ASP A 75 10.03 -2.32 -11.32
CA ASP A 75 11.28 -2.54 -10.57
C ASP A 75 11.09 -2.43 -9.06
N GLU A 76 10.11 -1.65 -8.64
CA GLU A 76 9.81 -1.37 -7.25
C GLU A 76 8.28 -1.33 -7.02
N VAL A 77 7.82 -1.94 -5.92
CA VAL A 77 6.41 -1.97 -5.52
C VAL A 77 6.26 -1.35 -4.14
N TYR A 78 5.40 -0.35 -4.02
CA TYR A 78 5.11 0.35 -2.76
C TYR A 78 3.66 0.09 -2.35
N ASN A 79 3.47 -0.73 -1.32
CA ASN A 79 2.14 -1.02 -0.78
C ASN A 79 1.79 -0.03 0.33
N LEU A 80 1.12 1.07 -0.04
CA LEU A 80 0.65 2.10 0.87
C LEU A 80 -0.89 2.06 1.04
N GLY A 81 -1.59 1.31 0.19
CA GLY A 81 -3.04 1.15 0.28
C GLY A 81 -3.46 0.40 1.54
N ALA A 82 -4.42 0.96 2.27
CA ALA A 82 -4.96 0.37 3.48
C ALA A 82 -6.32 0.97 3.88
N GLN A 83 -7.08 0.25 4.70
CA GLN A 83 -8.09 0.85 5.56
C GLN A 83 -7.36 1.35 6.83
N SER A 84 -6.81 2.57 6.81
CA SER A 84 -5.86 3.07 7.79
C SER A 84 -6.47 3.80 9.00
N HIS A 85 -7.80 3.90 9.07
CA HIS A 85 -8.46 4.58 10.17
C HIS A 85 -8.72 3.61 11.34
N VAL A 86 -7.91 3.72 12.41
CA VAL A 86 -7.93 2.80 13.56
C VAL A 86 -9.32 2.64 14.17
N ALA A 87 -10.01 3.75 14.47
CA ALA A 87 -11.34 3.67 15.07
C ALA A 87 -12.38 2.98 14.16
N VAL A 88 -12.30 3.21 12.84
CA VAL A 88 -13.18 2.56 11.87
C VAL A 88 -12.90 1.06 11.78
N SER A 89 -11.67 0.61 12.05
CA SER A 89 -11.34 -0.82 12.01
C SER A 89 -12.15 -1.66 13.00
N PHE A 90 -12.61 -1.06 14.12
CA PHE A 90 -13.52 -1.73 15.06
C PHE A 90 -14.98 -1.86 14.55
N GLN A 91 -15.36 -1.00 13.60
CA GLN A 91 -16.70 -1.04 13.00
C GLN A 91 -16.74 -1.97 11.77
N VAL A 92 -15.65 -2.08 11.05
CA VAL A 92 -15.51 -2.90 9.83
C VAL A 92 -14.25 -3.80 9.88
N PRO A 93 -14.15 -4.69 10.91
CA PRO A 93 -12.93 -5.48 11.13
C PRO A 93 -12.64 -6.46 9.99
N GLU A 94 -13.66 -7.06 9.39
CA GLU A 94 -13.51 -7.99 8.27
C GLU A 94 -12.92 -7.27 7.04
N TYR A 95 -13.47 -6.12 6.68
CA TYR A 95 -12.96 -5.32 5.57
C TYR A 95 -11.52 -4.87 5.83
N THR A 96 -11.21 -4.46 7.07
CA THR A 96 -9.86 -4.07 7.46
C THR A 96 -8.88 -5.24 7.29
N GLY A 97 -9.22 -6.44 7.77
CA GLY A 97 -8.42 -7.64 7.59
C GLY A 97 -8.27 -8.04 6.12
N GLU A 98 -9.35 -7.93 5.35
CA GLU A 98 -9.37 -8.27 3.93
C GLU A 98 -8.46 -7.35 3.09
N VAL A 99 -8.47 -6.05 3.36
CA VAL A 99 -7.63 -5.08 2.64
C VAL A 99 -6.19 -5.11 3.15
N ASP A 100 -6.00 -4.98 4.46
CA ASP A 100 -4.69 -4.68 5.03
C ASP A 100 -3.83 -5.93 5.21
N ALA A 101 -4.43 -7.08 5.55
CA ALA A 101 -3.72 -8.36 5.71
C ALA A 101 -3.75 -9.19 4.42
N ILE A 102 -4.94 -9.60 3.99
CA ILE A 102 -5.06 -10.50 2.83
C ILE A 102 -4.71 -9.77 1.53
N GLY A 103 -5.01 -8.47 1.41
CA GLY A 103 -4.59 -7.64 0.28
C GLY A 103 -3.07 -7.63 0.10
N THR A 104 -2.31 -7.58 1.19
CA THR A 104 -0.83 -7.70 1.15
C THR A 104 -0.39 -9.04 0.57
N ILE A 105 -1.00 -10.16 0.99
CA ILE A 105 -0.71 -11.50 0.45
C ILE A 105 -1.03 -11.58 -1.04
N ARG A 106 -2.17 -11.02 -1.48
CA ARG A 106 -2.53 -10.99 -2.92
C ARG A 106 -1.47 -10.27 -3.74
N LEU A 107 -1.03 -9.11 -3.24
CA LEU A 107 0.01 -8.32 -3.92
C LEU A 107 1.35 -9.06 -3.94
N LEU A 108 1.75 -9.68 -2.83
CA LEU A 108 2.99 -10.49 -2.76
C LEU A 108 2.94 -11.70 -3.68
N ASN A 109 1.79 -12.38 -3.81
CA ASN A 109 1.64 -13.48 -4.76
C ASN A 109 1.80 -12.99 -6.20
N ALA A 110 1.20 -11.84 -6.55
CA ALA A 110 1.36 -11.27 -7.87
C ALA A 110 2.83 -10.87 -8.15
N VAL A 111 3.52 -10.28 -7.17
CA VAL A 111 4.95 -9.95 -7.25
C VAL A 111 5.83 -11.21 -7.39
N LYS A 112 5.50 -12.27 -6.66
CA LYS A 112 6.21 -13.55 -6.71
C LYS A 112 6.23 -14.16 -8.11
N ASP A 113 5.17 -13.96 -8.89
CA ASP A 113 5.01 -14.51 -10.23
C ASP A 113 5.74 -13.68 -11.31
N LEU A 114 6.25 -12.48 -10.98
CA LEU A 114 7.02 -11.66 -11.89
C LEU A 114 8.43 -12.22 -12.13
N LYS A 115 8.94 -12.03 -13.34
CA LYS A 115 10.30 -12.48 -13.72
C LYS A 115 11.39 -11.65 -13.05
N ASN A 116 11.19 -10.34 -12.99
CA ASN A 116 12.20 -9.36 -12.54
C ASN A 116 12.35 -9.24 -11.01
N LYS A 117 11.46 -9.86 -10.20
CA LYS A 117 11.53 -9.83 -8.73
C LYS A 117 11.74 -8.41 -8.17
N PRO A 118 10.74 -7.52 -8.28
CA PRO A 118 10.86 -6.13 -7.84
C PRO A 118 11.18 -6.02 -6.34
N ARG A 119 11.78 -4.90 -5.94
CA ARG A 119 11.86 -4.54 -4.52
C ARG A 119 10.46 -4.22 -4.01
N PHE A 120 10.13 -4.75 -2.84
CA PHE A 120 8.82 -4.56 -2.23
C PHE A 120 8.93 -3.75 -0.95
N TYR A 121 8.17 -2.68 -0.85
CA TYR A 121 8.01 -1.88 0.36
C TYR A 121 6.60 -2.06 0.92
N GLN A 122 6.50 -2.47 2.19
CA GLN A 122 5.25 -2.54 2.94
C GLN A 122 5.18 -1.39 3.94
N ALA A 123 4.21 -0.50 3.81
CA ALA A 123 3.93 0.48 4.84
C ALA A 123 3.44 -0.22 6.11
N SER A 124 4.12 0.04 7.22
CA SER A 124 3.77 -0.49 8.53
C SER A 124 3.08 0.57 9.40
N THR A 125 3.07 0.39 10.71
CA THR A 125 2.39 1.29 11.64
C THR A 125 2.94 1.18 13.06
N SER A 126 2.91 2.27 13.82
CA SER A 126 3.20 2.26 15.26
C SER A 126 2.13 1.51 16.09
N GLU A 127 0.95 1.26 15.50
CA GLU A 127 -0.11 0.46 16.13
C GLU A 127 0.31 -1.00 16.39
N LEU A 128 1.39 -1.47 15.78
CA LEU A 128 1.99 -2.77 16.10
C LEU A 128 2.41 -2.88 17.56
N PHE A 129 2.82 -1.78 18.19
CA PHE A 129 3.31 -1.75 19.58
C PHE A 129 2.22 -1.54 20.62
N GLY A 130 0.99 -1.18 20.22
CA GLY A 130 -0.18 -1.06 21.10
C GLY A 130 -0.13 0.07 22.11
N GLY A 131 0.86 0.95 22.08
CA GLY A 131 0.96 2.13 22.94
C GLY A 131 1.07 1.80 24.43
N LEU A 132 1.78 0.74 24.80
CA LEU A 132 2.01 0.38 26.21
C LEU A 132 3.01 1.37 26.84
N PRO A 133 2.65 2.09 27.93
CA PRO A 133 3.55 3.06 28.58
C PRO A 133 4.87 2.47 29.03
N GLU A 134 4.87 1.22 29.49
CA GLU A 134 6.06 0.50 29.98
C GLU A 134 7.06 0.14 28.86
N THR A 135 6.65 0.23 27.59
CA THR A 135 7.52 -0.03 26.43
C THR A 135 7.97 1.24 25.73
N ALA A 136 7.61 2.41 26.24
CA ALA A 136 8.00 3.69 25.65
C ALA A 136 9.38 4.14 26.17
N PRO A 137 10.23 4.73 25.27
CA PRO A 137 10.07 4.81 23.83
C PRO A 137 10.30 3.43 23.16
N GLN A 138 9.54 3.16 22.07
CA GLN A 138 9.71 1.92 21.32
C GLN A 138 11.06 1.89 20.59
N SER A 139 11.57 0.68 20.40
CA SER A 139 12.80 0.38 19.67
C SER A 139 12.62 -0.90 18.84
N GLU A 140 13.65 -1.31 18.12
CA GLU A 140 13.63 -2.54 17.32
C GLU A 140 13.46 -3.81 18.15
N THR A 141 13.71 -3.74 19.46
CA THR A 141 13.54 -4.88 20.39
C THR A 141 12.21 -4.86 21.14
N THR A 142 11.40 -3.81 20.96
CA THR A 142 10.08 -3.71 21.59
C THR A 142 9.14 -4.78 21.01
N PRO A 143 8.53 -5.65 21.84
CA PRO A 143 7.61 -6.66 21.35
C PRO A 143 6.34 -6.03 20.78
N PHE A 144 5.80 -6.63 19.72
CA PHE A 144 4.52 -6.22 19.16
C PHE A 144 3.36 -6.63 20.08
N TYR A 145 2.42 -5.71 20.24
CA TYR A 145 1.21 -5.91 21.05
C TYR A 145 0.03 -5.12 20.48
N PRO A 146 -0.42 -5.42 19.23
CA PRO A 146 -1.48 -4.65 18.59
C PRO A 146 -2.78 -4.74 19.39
N LYS A 147 -3.51 -3.62 19.51
CA LYS A 147 -4.76 -3.50 20.26
C LYS A 147 -5.97 -3.14 19.40
N SER A 148 -5.81 -3.17 18.08
CA SER A 148 -6.89 -2.86 17.14
C SER A 148 -6.93 -3.88 16.00
N PRO A 149 -8.09 -4.08 15.32
CA PRO A 149 -8.16 -4.88 14.12
C PRO A 149 -7.19 -4.40 13.04
N TYR A 150 -7.01 -3.07 12.90
CA TYR A 150 -6.00 -2.48 12.02
C TYR A 150 -4.57 -2.91 12.39
N GLY A 151 -4.19 -2.75 13.66
CA GLY A 151 -2.86 -3.15 14.14
C GLY A 151 -2.61 -4.65 13.95
N ALA A 152 -3.61 -5.50 14.21
CA ALA A 152 -3.53 -6.94 14.00
C ALA A 152 -3.35 -7.31 12.51
N ALA A 153 -4.10 -6.65 11.61
CA ALA A 153 -3.98 -6.84 10.17
C ALA A 153 -2.59 -6.41 9.66
N LYS A 154 -2.08 -5.28 10.16
CA LYS A 154 -0.73 -4.80 9.83
C LYS A 154 0.37 -5.70 10.40
N LEU A 155 0.15 -6.31 11.58
CA LEU A 155 1.08 -7.30 12.12
C LEU A 155 1.13 -8.57 11.26
N TYR A 156 -0.01 -9.03 10.76
CA TYR A 156 -0.03 -10.12 9.77
C TYR A 156 0.82 -9.76 8.54
N SER A 157 0.63 -8.56 7.99
CA SER A 157 1.38 -8.08 6.82
C SER A 157 2.89 -7.93 7.07
N TYR A 158 3.30 -7.71 8.32
CA TYR A 158 4.71 -7.67 8.71
C TYR A 158 5.37 -9.06 8.67
N TRP A 159 4.64 -10.10 9.04
CA TRP A 159 5.20 -11.45 9.18
C TRP A 159 5.19 -12.28 7.88
N VAL A 160 4.45 -11.87 6.87
CA VAL A 160 4.34 -12.60 5.59
C VAL A 160 5.24 -12.02 4.53
#